data_1bac3c489af4154d667fac5ee90098ae
#
_entry.id   1bac3c489af4154d667fac5ee90098ae
#
_cell.length_a   1.000
_cell.length_b   1.000
_cell.length_c   1.000
_cell.angle_alpha   90.00
_cell.angle_beta   90.00
_cell.angle_gamma   90.00
#
_symmetry.space_group_name_H-M   'P 1'
#
loop_
_entity.id
_entity.type
_entity.pdbx_description
1 polymer ?
#
loop_
_entity_poly.entity_id
_entity_poly.type
_entity_poly.pdbx_seq_one_letter_code
_entity_poly.pdbx_strand_id
1 'polypeptide(L)' 'MSPTKLKRLFKQIFGNNIFSYYQEFRMKEGARLLKEEKLSVSDVGYQLGFINLSHFSRVFNEHIGMKPKQYSRS' A
#
# COMPACT_ATOMS: atom_id res chain seq x y z
N MET A 1 22.93 -6.55 -5.50
CA MET A 1 22.69 -5.60 -4.39
C MET A 1 21.44 -6.01 -3.62
N SER A 2 21.52 -6.06 -2.32
CA SER A 2 20.36 -6.50 -1.54
C SER A 2 19.32 -5.39 -1.45
N PRO A 3 18.02 -5.72 -1.38
CA PRO A 3 16.97 -4.73 -1.24
C PRO A 3 17.13 -3.84 0.01
N THR A 4 17.67 -4.41 1.07
CA THR A 4 17.91 -3.67 2.31
C THR A 4 18.94 -2.56 2.11
N LYS A 5 19.98 -2.85 1.37
CA LYS A 5 21.02 -1.88 1.08
C LYS A 5 20.51 -0.74 0.21
N LEU A 6 19.67 -1.08 -0.77
CA LEU A 6 19.03 -0.09 -1.63
C LEU A 6 18.12 0.83 -0.82
N LYS A 7 17.35 0.26 0.09
CA LYS A 7 16.49 1.03 0.99
C LYS A 7 17.28 2.01 1.83
N ARG A 8 18.43 1.58 2.33
CA ARG A 8 19.30 2.44 3.13
C ARG A 8 19.81 3.63 2.35
N LEU A 9 20.22 3.39 1.10
CA LEU A 9 20.69 4.46 0.24
C LEU A 9 19.61 5.50 -0.01
N PHE A 10 18.42 5.08 -0.33
CA PHE A 10 17.30 6.00 -0.54
C PHE A 10 17.00 6.81 0.71
N LYS A 11 16.97 6.15 1.85
CA LYS A 11 16.69 6.81 3.11
C LYS A 11 17.76 7.84 3.46
N GLN A 12 19.00 7.54 3.12
CA GLN A 12 20.13 8.41 3.39
C GLN A 12 20.14 9.66 2.49
N ILE A 13 19.75 9.50 1.23
CA ILE A 13 19.81 10.58 0.25
C ILE A 13 18.52 11.41 0.28
N PHE A 14 17.37 10.78 0.38
CA PHE A 14 16.07 11.45 0.26
C PHE A 14 15.25 11.42 1.54
N GLY A 15 15.76 10.79 2.60
CA GLY A 15 15.02 10.62 3.84
C GLY A 15 13.90 9.62 3.67
N ASN A 16 12.83 9.77 4.46
CA ASN A 16 11.69 8.87 4.43
C ASN A 16 10.65 9.21 3.37
N ASN A 17 10.79 10.36 2.74
CA ASN A 17 9.73 10.90 1.90
C ASN A 17 9.43 10.07 0.66
N ILE A 18 10.46 9.50 0.04
CA ILE A 18 10.27 8.69 -1.18
C ILE A 18 9.52 7.42 -0.87
N PHE A 19 9.86 6.75 0.23
CA PHE A 19 9.17 5.51 0.60
C PHE A 19 7.70 5.79 0.98
N SER A 20 7.47 6.85 1.73
CA SER A 20 6.11 7.24 2.12
C SER A 20 5.28 7.61 0.90
N TYR A 21 5.87 8.32 -0.04
CA TYR A 21 5.19 8.70 -1.28
C TYR A 21 4.81 7.47 -2.09
N TYR A 22 5.71 6.50 -2.18
CA TYR A 22 5.45 5.25 -2.89
C TYR A 22 4.32 4.46 -2.25
N GLN A 23 4.31 4.37 -0.93
CA GLN A 23 3.24 3.69 -0.21
C GLN A 23 1.91 4.39 -0.40
N GLU A 24 1.90 5.71 -0.37
CA GLU A 24 0.69 6.48 -0.61
C GLU A 24 0.14 6.20 -2.00
N PHE A 25 0.99 6.18 -3.00
CA PHE A 25 0.61 5.89 -4.38
C PHE A 25 -0.01 4.49 -4.48
N ARG A 26 0.62 3.51 -3.84
CA ARG A 26 0.11 2.13 -3.83
C ARG A 26 -1.26 2.04 -3.18
N MET A 27 -1.46 2.77 -2.09
CA MET A 27 -2.74 2.75 -1.39
C MET A 27 -3.83 3.42 -2.19
N LYS A 28 -3.51 4.49 -2.88
CA LYS A 28 -4.47 5.15 -3.79
C LYS A 28 -4.86 4.21 -4.93
N GLU A 29 -3.92 3.50 -5.48
CA GLU A 29 -4.21 2.51 -6.52
C GLU A 29 -5.06 1.37 -5.97
N GLY A 30 -4.78 0.92 -4.74
CA GLY A 30 -5.61 -0.09 -4.10
C GLY A 30 -7.04 0.39 -3.90
N ALA A 31 -7.20 1.63 -3.49
CA ALA A 31 -8.52 2.22 -3.30
C ALA A 31 -9.28 2.25 -4.63
N ARG A 32 -8.61 2.62 -5.71
CA ARG A 32 -9.22 2.64 -7.03
C ARG A 32 -9.67 1.24 -7.45
N LEU A 33 -8.80 0.24 -7.24
CA LEU A 33 -9.12 -1.14 -7.59
C LEU A 33 -10.33 -1.66 -6.82
N LEU A 34 -10.45 -1.28 -5.55
CA LEU A 34 -11.59 -1.71 -4.75
C LEU A 34 -12.90 -1.11 -5.23
N LYS A 35 -12.89 0.14 -5.63
CA LYS A 35 -14.12 0.83 -6.02
C LYS A 35 -14.44 0.72 -7.50
N GLU A 36 -13.47 0.94 -8.36
CA GLU A 36 -13.69 0.96 -9.80
C GLU A 36 -13.68 -0.43 -10.41
N GLU A 37 -12.71 -1.26 -10.02
CA GLU A 37 -12.59 -2.61 -10.55
C GLU A 37 -13.39 -3.63 -9.73
N LYS A 38 -13.87 -3.22 -8.57
CA LYS A 38 -14.66 -4.07 -7.67
C LYS A 38 -13.97 -5.38 -7.30
N LEU A 39 -12.65 -5.32 -7.19
CA LEU A 39 -11.86 -6.47 -6.78
C LEU A 39 -12.02 -6.70 -5.28
N SER A 40 -11.80 -7.95 -4.86
CA SER A 40 -11.83 -8.27 -3.44
C SER A 40 -10.61 -7.68 -2.74
N VAL A 41 -10.69 -7.54 -1.41
CA VAL A 41 -9.57 -7.06 -0.60
C VAL A 41 -8.35 -7.96 -0.80
N SER A 42 -8.58 -9.27 -0.85
CA SER A 42 -7.50 -10.23 -1.08
C SER A 42 -6.81 -10.00 -2.42
N ASP A 43 -7.60 -9.85 -3.47
CA ASP A 43 -7.06 -9.63 -4.81
C ASP A 43 -6.25 -8.34 -4.87
N VAL A 44 -6.76 -7.27 -4.29
CA VAL A 44 -6.07 -5.99 -4.29
C VAL A 44 -4.75 -6.09 -3.51
N GLY A 45 -4.80 -6.69 -2.33
CA GLY A 45 -3.61 -6.85 -1.50
C GLY A 45 -2.51 -7.61 -2.23
N TYR A 46 -2.88 -8.72 -2.87
CA TYR A 46 -1.90 -9.54 -3.59
C TYR A 46 -1.39 -8.84 -4.84
N GLN A 47 -2.24 -8.14 -5.56
CA GLN A 47 -1.82 -7.36 -6.73
C GLN A 47 -0.82 -6.29 -6.38
N LEU A 48 -0.97 -5.67 -5.22
CA LEU A 48 -0.05 -4.66 -4.74
C LEU A 48 1.23 -5.24 -4.14
N GLY A 49 1.33 -6.56 -4.07
CA GLY A 49 2.54 -7.23 -3.58
C GLY A 49 2.55 -7.52 -2.09
N PHE A 50 1.43 -7.41 -1.42
CA PHE A 50 1.35 -7.76 0.00
C PHE A 50 1.13 -9.25 0.15
N ILE A 51 1.99 -9.89 0.96
CA ILE A 51 1.86 -11.30 1.28
C ILE A 51 0.87 -11.48 2.42
N ASN A 52 0.89 -10.54 3.36
CA ASN A 52 0.06 -10.59 4.56
C ASN A 52 -1.04 -9.54 4.46
N LEU A 53 -2.29 -10.01 4.38
CA LEU A 53 -3.43 -9.11 4.22
C LEU A 53 -3.71 -8.26 5.46
N SER A 54 -3.33 -8.73 6.64
CA SER A 54 -3.43 -7.92 7.86
C SER A 54 -2.51 -6.71 7.76
N HIS A 55 -1.33 -6.89 7.22
CA HIS A 55 -0.39 -5.80 7.00
C HIS A 55 -0.94 -4.81 5.96
N PHE A 56 -1.48 -5.34 4.86
CA PHE A 56 -2.12 -4.50 3.85
C PHE A 56 -3.24 -3.67 4.45
N SER A 57 -4.09 -4.29 5.24
CA SER A 57 -5.21 -3.61 5.88
C SER A 57 -4.76 -2.47 6.78
N ARG A 58 -3.69 -2.71 7.55
CA ARG A 58 -3.14 -1.68 8.43
C ARG A 58 -2.59 -0.50 7.64
N VAL A 59 -1.79 -0.77 6.63
CA VAL A 59 -1.19 0.28 5.80
C VAL A 59 -2.28 1.06 5.06
N PHE A 60 -3.26 0.37 4.53
CA PHE A 60 -4.38 1.01 3.86
C PHE A 60 -5.12 1.96 4.80
N ASN A 61 -5.40 1.49 6.02
CA ASN A 61 -6.08 2.31 7.01
C ASN A 61 -5.26 3.56 7.39
N GLU A 62 -3.95 3.41 7.48
CA GLU A 62 -3.07 4.54 7.81
C GLU A 62 -3.08 5.61 6.72
N HIS A 63 -3.14 5.22 5.46
CA HIS A 63 -3.05 6.17 4.35
C HIS A 63 -4.41 6.66 3.87
N ILE A 64 -5.41 5.81 3.89
CA ILE A 64 -6.74 6.16 3.38
C ILE A 64 -7.68 6.64 4.48
N GLY A 65 -7.45 6.18 5.72
CA GLY A 65 -8.28 6.54 6.85
C GLY A 65 -9.41 5.58 7.12
N MET A 66 -9.49 4.50 6.37
CA MET A 66 -10.51 3.46 6.51
C MET A 66 -9.91 2.12 6.16
N LYS A 67 -10.45 1.06 6.74
CA LYS A 67 -10.04 -0.30 6.38
C LYS A 67 -10.50 -0.62 4.96
N PRO A 68 -9.73 -1.46 4.22
CA PRO A 68 -10.08 -1.75 2.84
C PRO A 68 -11.47 -2.36 2.67
N LYS A 69 -11.88 -3.24 3.57
CA LYS A 69 -13.20 -3.85 3.52
C LYS A 69 -14.31 -2.82 3.68
N GLN A 70 -14.11 -1.90 4.62
CA GLN A 70 -15.05 -0.83 4.89
C GLN A 70 -15.12 0.14 3.71
N TYR A 71 -13.98 0.47 3.15
CA TYR A 71 -13.88 1.34 1.98
C TYR A 71 -14.60 0.73 0.77
N SER A 72 -14.43 -0.55 0.58
CA SER A 72 -15.06 -1.28 -0.53
C SER A 72 -16.58 -1.21 -0.48
N ARG A 73 -17.13 -1.14 0.73
CA ARG A 73 -18.59 -1.07 0.93
C ARG A 73 -19.17 0.33 0.87
N SER A 74 -18.32 1.33 1.02
CA SER A 74 -18.78 2.73 1.09
C SER A 74 -19.20 3.33 -0.25
#